data_205b56dd7684480d17642f4127f35f3c
#
_entry.id   205b56dd7684480d17642f4127f35f3c
#
_cell.length_a   1.000
_cell.length_b   1.000
_cell.length_c   1.000
_cell.angle_alpha   90.00
_cell.angle_beta   90.00
_cell.angle_gamma   90.00
#
_symmetry.space_group_name_H-M   'P 1'
#
loop_
_entity.id
_entity.type
_entity.pdbx_description
1 polymer ?
#
loop_
_entity_poly.entity_id
_entity_poly.type
_entity_poly.pdbx_seq_one_letter_code
_entity_poly.pdbx_strand_id
1 'polypeptide(L)'
;QMAAGDPGAFDVPDVEAASERVHQYDLDTCGWTTHAVEATEYSFANLPDELPAGTTSFEFSNEGQEVHELILVRKNPGVTDSAEALLALPEEEAMAKVTMLGSPAFALPGDSAYKVLDLEPGEYIAVCFIPMGMTSDDGPPPEGPPHFTQGMVAEFTVA
;
A
#
# COMPACT_ATOMS: atom_id res chain seq x y z
N GLN A 1 1.16 -29.16 2.86
CA GLN A 1 -0.29 -29.06 3.16
C GLN A 1 -0.45 -27.89 4.10
N MET A 2 -0.70 -26.69 3.56
CA MET A 2 -1.05 -25.53 4.39
C MET A 2 -2.41 -25.79 5.01
N ALA A 3 -2.48 -25.84 6.33
CA ALA A 3 -3.75 -25.87 7.04
C ALA A 3 -4.42 -24.52 6.83
N ALA A 4 -5.65 -24.52 6.32
CA ALA A 4 -6.44 -23.32 6.18
C ALA A 4 -6.65 -22.72 7.57
N GLY A 5 -6.11 -21.51 7.84
CA GLY A 5 -6.40 -20.72 9.01
C GLY A 5 -5.26 -20.52 10.02
N ASP A 6 -4.01 -20.77 9.66
CA ASP A 6 -2.87 -20.37 10.50
C ASP A 6 -2.31 -19.02 10.03
N PRO A 7 -2.65 -17.91 10.72
CA PRO A 7 -2.14 -16.59 10.34
C PRO A 7 -0.63 -16.45 10.53
N GLY A 8 0.01 -17.26 11.40
CA GLY A 8 1.46 -17.29 11.59
C GLY A 8 2.21 -18.15 10.58
N ALA A 9 1.54 -18.74 9.58
CA ALA A 9 2.22 -19.56 8.57
C ALA A 9 3.18 -18.75 7.68
N PHE A 10 3.08 -17.42 7.69
CA PHE A 10 3.93 -16.49 6.93
C PHE A 10 4.98 -15.77 7.80
N ASP A 11 4.86 -15.82 9.13
CA ASP A 11 5.82 -15.23 10.09
C ASP A 11 7.03 -16.15 10.34
N VAL A 12 7.46 -16.91 9.34
CA VAL A 12 8.64 -17.75 9.44
C VAL A 12 9.80 -16.99 8.81
N PRO A 13 10.90 -16.73 9.53
CA PRO A 13 12.07 -16.01 9.01
C PRO A 13 12.57 -16.53 7.66
N ASP A 14 12.36 -17.82 7.40
CA ASP A 14 12.67 -18.45 6.11
C ASP A 14 11.73 -18.01 4.97
N VAL A 15 10.49 -17.63 5.29
CA VAL A 15 9.50 -17.16 4.30
C VAL A 15 9.78 -15.73 3.91
N GLU A 16 10.09 -14.85 4.87
CA GLU A 16 10.51 -13.47 4.61
C GLU A 16 11.77 -13.43 3.75
N ALA A 17 12.81 -14.15 4.15
CA ALA A 17 14.06 -14.24 3.39
C ALA A 17 13.86 -14.87 2.00
N ALA A 18 12.89 -15.75 1.83
CA ALA A 18 12.55 -16.31 0.53
C ALA A 18 11.80 -15.30 -0.33
N SER A 19 10.87 -14.56 0.25
CA SER A 19 10.11 -13.50 -0.43
C SER A 19 11.04 -12.39 -0.92
N GLU A 20 11.95 -11.93 -0.09
CA GLU A 20 12.96 -10.93 -0.46
C GLU A 20 13.86 -11.41 -1.62
N ARG A 21 14.34 -12.67 -1.58
CA ARG A 21 15.14 -13.24 -2.68
C ARG A 21 14.35 -13.36 -3.99
N VAL A 22 13.07 -13.71 -3.92
CA VAL A 22 12.21 -13.76 -5.12
C VAL A 22 12.03 -12.35 -5.68
N HIS A 23 11.75 -11.39 -4.81
CA HIS A 23 11.60 -9.99 -5.23
C HIS A 23 12.88 -9.45 -5.87
N GLN A 24 14.05 -9.66 -5.25
CA GLN A 24 15.34 -9.24 -5.82
C GLN A 24 15.63 -9.92 -7.15
N TYR A 25 15.32 -11.21 -7.28
CA TYR A 25 15.47 -11.94 -8.54
C TYR A 25 14.58 -11.33 -9.64
N ASP A 26 13.34 -10.98 -9.31
CA ASP A 26 12.40 -10.38 -10.25
C ASP A 26 12.89 -8.99 -10.70
N LEU A 27 13.39 -8.16 -9.79
CA LEU A 27 13.98 -6.85 -10.12
C LEU A 27 15.19 -7.01 -11.05
N ASP A 28 16.12 -7.90 -10.72
CA ASP A 28 17.34 -8.13 -11.48
C ASP A 28 17.07 -8.72 -12.88
N THR A 29 16.00 -9.51 -12.99
CA THR A 29 15.70 -10.26 -14.23
C THR A 29 14.72 -9.52 -15.13
N CYS A 30 13.72 -8.84 -14.56
CA CYS A 30 12.66 -8.18 -15.32
C CYS A 30 12.99 -6.72 -15.64
N GLY A 31 13.94 -6.11 -14.92
CA GLY A 31 14.35 -4.73 -15.16
C GLY A 31 13.25 -3.69 -14.87
N TRP A 32 12.31 -4.02 -13.96
CA TRP A 32 11.26 -3.09 -13.55
C TRP A 32 11.84 -1.89 -12.82
N THR A 33 11.22 -0.74 -13.01
CA THR A 33 11.52 0.44 -12.20
C THR A 33 10.95 0.23 -10.79
N THR A 34 11.78 0.47 -9.78
CA THR A 34 11.35 0.44 -8.37
C THR A 34 11.20 1.87 -7.85
N HIS A 35 10.08 2.13 -7.20
CA HIS A 35 9.80 3.38 -6.50
C HIS A 35 9.83 3.12 -5.00
N ALA A 36 10.78 3.75 -4.31
CA ALA A 36 10.81 3.73 -2.85
C ALA A 36 9.76 4.71 -2.31
N VAL A 37 8.85 4.19 -1.48
CA VAL A 37 7.83 4.98 -0.78
C VAL A 37 8.05 4.80 0.71
N GLU A 38 8.34 5.89 1.40
CA GLU A 38 8.59 5.89 2.84
C GLU A 38 7.31 6.34 3.58
N ALA A 39 6.92 5.59 4.61
CA ALA A 39 5.83 5.94 5.49
C ALA A 39 6.33 6.49 6.82
N THR A 40 5.77 7.59 7.25
CA THR A 40 5.89 8.12 8.62
C THR A 40 4.49 8.50 9.10
N GLU A 41 4.32 8.88 10.37
CA GLU A 41 3.05 9.39 10.91
C GLU A 41 2.79 10.81 10.35
N TYR A 42 1.88 11.06 9.53
CA TYR A 42 0.88 10.31 8.75
C TYR A 42 1.04 10.74 7.29
N SER A 43 2.09 10.28 6.65
CA SER A 43 2.44 10.72 5.30
C SER A 43 3.16 9.64 4.49
N PHE A 44 3.04 9.73 3.17
CA PHE A 44 3.87 9.00 2.21
C PHE A 44 4.90 9.96 1.63
N ALA A 45 6.18 9.67 1.83
CA ALA A 45 7.27 10.40 1.21
C ALA A 45 7.77 9.67 -0.04
N ASN A 46 8.36 10.42 -0.96
CA ASN A 46 8.98 9.92 -2.19
C ASN A 46 8.02 9.25 -3.20
N LEU A 47 6.71 9.29 -2.98
CA LEU A 47 5.75 8.86 -4.01
C LEU A 47 5.74 9.92 -5.13
N PRO A 48 6.10 9.56 -6.39
CA PRO A 48 6.08 10.51 -7.50
C PRO A 48 4.66 10.96 -7.86
N ASP A 49 4.52 12.23 -8.26
CA ASP A 49 3.22 12.77 -8.73
C ASP A 49 2.79 12.17 -10.08
N GLU A 50 3.75 11.66 -10.86
CA GLU A 50 3.51 11.02 -12.16
C GLU A 50 4.41 9.79 -12.34
N LEU A 51 3.83 8.69 -12.82
CA LEU A 51 4.50 7.44 -13.12
C LEU A 51 4.23 7.00 -14.57
N PRO A 52 5.16 6.30 -15.21
CA PRO A 52 4.90 5.68 -16.52
C PRO A 52 3.94 4.49 -16.36
N ALA A 53 3.13 4.23 -17.39
CA ALA A 53 2.33 3.01 -17.48
C ALA A 53 3.23 1.78 -17.68
N GLY A 54 2.77 0.64 -17.19
CA GLY A 54 3.45 -0.65 -17.28
C GLY A 54 3.77 -1.25 -15.93
N THR A 55 4.54 -2.34 -15.95
CA THR A 55 4.89 -3.05 -14.71
C THR A 55 5.93 -2.26 -13.94
N THR A 56 5.62 -2.00 -12.68
CA THR A 56 6.49 -1.28 -11.74
C THR A 56 6.50 -1.96 -10.37
N SER A 57 7.56 -1.75 -9.63
CA SER A 57 7.71 -2.21 -8.25
C SER A 57 7.67 -1.02 -7.29
N PHE A 58 7.01 -1.20 -6.16
CA PHE A 58 7.07 -0.29 -5.02
C PHE A 58 7.79 -1.00 -3.87
N GLU A 59 8.83 -0.38 -3.35
CA GLU A 59 9.44 -0.72 -2.07
C GLU A 59 8.83 0.23 -1.03
N PHE A 60 8.06 -0.31 -0.11
CA PHE A 60 7.35 0.45 0.92
C PHE A 60 8.05 0.22 2.25
N SER A 61 8.72 1.25 2.78
CA SER A 61 9.40 1.20 4.07
C SER A 61 8.64 1.99 5.13
N ASN A 62 8.58 1.46 6.34
CA ASN A 62 7.97 2.12 7.49
C ASN A 62 9.06 2.71 8.40
N GLU A 63 9.24 4.03 8.29
CA GLU A 63 10.18 4.82 9.11
C GLU A 63 9.49 5.41 10.36
N GLY A 64 8.21 5.09 10.58
CA GLY A 64 7.42 5.55 11.70
C GLY A 64 7.46 4.64 12.93
N GLN A 65 6.58 4.90 13.89
CA GLN A 65 6.42 4.13 15.12
C GLN A 65 5.10 3.36 15.16
N GLU A 66 4.18 3.67 14.26
CA GLU A 66 2.93 2.95 14.07
C GLU A 66 3.00 2.05 12.84
N VAL A 67 2.12 1.09 12.77
CA VAL A 67 1.98 0.23 11.58
C VAL A 67 1.43 1.06 10.43
N HIS A 68 1.96 0.87 9.23
CA HIS A 68 1.47 1.53 8.03
C HIS A 68 1.16 0.53 6.92
N GLU A 69 0.29 0.93 6.02
CA GLU A 69 0.01 0.20 4.80
C GLU A 69 -0.03 1.12 3.58
N LEU A 70 0.37 0.61 2.44
CA LEU A 70 0.21 1.25 1.15
C LEU A 70 -0.89 0.53 0.37
N ILE A 71 -2.08 1.10 0.40
CA ILE A 71 -3.17 0.71 -0.49
C ILE A 71 -3.14 1.61 -1.70
N LEU A 72 -3.15 1.02 -2.89
CA LEU A 72 -3.24 1.74 -4.15
C LEU A 72 -4.59 1.44 -4.80
N VAL A 73 -5.30 2.49 -5.19
CA VAL A 73 -6.53 2.40 -5.95
C VAL A 73 -6.45 3.27 -7.20
N ARG A 74 -7.05 2.82 -8.30
CA ARG A 74 -7.23 3.63 -9.51
C ARG A 74 -8.65 4.18 -9.53
N LYS A 75 -8.82 5.46 -9.84
CA LYS A 75 -10.14 6.04 -10.11
C LYS A 75 -10.72 5.41 -11.37
N ASN A 76 -11.98 5.03 -11.33
CA ASN A 76 -12.67 4.48 -12.50
C ASN A 76 -12.86 5.58 -13.58
N PRO A 77 -12.91 5.22 -14.86
CA PRO A 77 -13.08 6.20 -15.94
C PRO A 77 -14.24 7.16 -15.72
N GLY A 78 -13.96 8.46 -15.79
CA GLY A 78 -14.93 9.52 -15.59
C GLY A 78 -15.14 9.97 -14.14
N VAL A 79 -14.47 9.36 -13.17
CA VAL A 79 -14.47 9.84 -11.78
C VAL A 79 -13.48 10.99 -11.65
N THR A 80 -13.99 12.16 -11.27
CA THR A 80 -13.20 13.40 -11.08
C THR A 80 -13.17 13.87 -9.63
N ASP A 81 -13.77 13.09 -8.72
CA ASP A 81 -13.74 13.39 -7.30
C ASP A 81 -12.30 13.33 -6.78
N SER A 82 -11.92 14.23 -5.86
CA SER A 82 -10.65 14.15 -5.16
C SER A 82 -10.61 12.94 -4.22
N ALA A 83 -9.41 12.55 -3.79
CA ALA A 83 -9.25 11.48 -2.80
C ALA A 83 -10.04 11.78 -1.53
N GLU A 84 -9.97 13.03 -1.03
CA GLU A 84 -10.73 13.46 0.15
C GLU A 84 -12.25 13.31 -0.04
N ALA A 85 -12.76 13.70 -1.22
CA ALA A 85 -14.18 13.57 -1.52
C ALA A 85 -14.63 12.09 -1.58
N LEU A 86 -13.80 11.21 -2.15
CA LEU A 86 -14.07 9.77 -2.20
C LEU A 86 -14.05 9.14 -0.81
N LEU A 87 -13.06 9.49 0.03
CA LEU A 87 -12.92 8.99 1.39
C LEU A 87 -14.04 9.47 2.34
N ALA A 88 -14.74 10.56 1.99
CA ALA A 88 -15.90 11.05 2.73
C ALA A 88 -17.23 10.34 2.36
N LEU A 89 -17.25 9.54 1.29
CA LEU A 89 -18.43 8.79 0.87
C LEU A 89 -18.64 7.55 1.76
N PRO A 90 -19.87 7.01 1.82
CA PRO A 90 -20.08 5.65 2.29
C PRO A 90 -19.21 4.66 1.53
N GLU A 91 -18.66 3.67 2.22
CA GLU A 91 -17.70 2.71 1.65
C GLU A 91 -18.17 2.08 0.33
N GLU A 92 -19.44 1.65 0.27
CA GLU A 92 -20.04 1.06 -0.94
C GLU A 92 -20.01 2.02 -2.14
N GLU A 93 -20.28 3.31 -1.89
CA GLU A 93 -20.26 4.34 -2.94
C GLU A 93 -18.83 4.66 -3.40
N ALA A 94 -17.89 4.75 -2.46
CA ALA A 94 -16.47 4.95 -2.75
C ALA A 94 -15.91 3.79 -3.58
N MET A 95 -16.17 2.55 -3.16
CA MET A 95 -15.72 1.34 -3.84
C MET A 95 -16.29 1.18 -5.25
N ALA A 96 -17.47 1.70 -5.51
CA ALA A 96 -18.04 1.72 -6.87
C ALA A 96 -17.31 2.68 -7.83
N LYS A 97 -16.56 3.64 -7.30
CA LYS A 97 -15.84 4.68 -8.06
C LYS A 97 -14.36 4.38 -8.29
N VAL A 98 -13.81 3.36 -7.62
CA VAL A 98 -12.39 3.02 -7.70
C VAL A 98 -12.18 1.54 -7.98
N THR A 99 -10.99 1.21 -8.43
CA THR A 99 -10.52 -0.18 -8.58
C THR A 99 -9.30 -0.37 -7.69
N MET A 100 -9.36 -1.33 -6.76
CA MET A 100 -8.22 -1.69 -5.92
C MET A 100 -7.16 -2.43 -6.71
N LEU A 101 -5.89 -2.18 -6.40
CA LEU A 101 -4.72 -2.76 -7.08
C LEU A 101 -3.97 -3.71 -6.16
N GLY A 102 -4.26 -4.98 -6.32
CA GLY A 102 -3.62 -6.05 -5.55
C GLY A 102 -3.89 -5.95 -4.04
N SER A 103 -3.08 -6.66 -3.25
CA SER A 103 -3.13 -6.60 -1.78
C SER A 103 -2.44 -5.35 -1.25
N PRO A 104 -2.81 -4.83 -0.07
CA PRO A 104 -2.03 -3.80 0.62
C PRO A 104 -0.57 -4.24 0.83
N ALA A 105 0.38 -3.32 0.69
CA ALA A 105 1.72 -3.50 1.26
C ALA A 105 1.65 -3.03 2.72
N PHE A 106 1.90 -3.93 3.65
CA PHE A 106 1.78 -3.73 5.08
C PHE A 106 3.17 -3.82 5.71
N ALA A 107 3.54 -2.85 6.55
CA ALA A 107 4.84 -2.81 7.19
C ALA A 107 4.72 -2.42 8.67
N LEU A 108 5.33 -3.23 9.54
CA LEU A 108 5.55 -2.89 10.95
C LEU A 108 6.63 -1.79 11.06
N PRO A 109 6.73 -1.10 12.21
CA PRO A 109 7.78 -0.12 12.43
C PRO A 109 9.19 -0.68 12.17
N GLY A 110 9.91 -0.07 11.23
CA GLY A 110 11.25 -0.47 10.81
C GLY A 110 11.31 -1.56 9.73
N ASP A 111 10.16 -2.09 9.29
CA ASP A 111 10.07 -3.11 8.24
C ASP A 111 9.81 -2.49 6.87
N SER A 112 9.98 -3.31 5.85
CA SER A 112 9.64 -2.98 4.46
C SER A 112 8.76 -4.06 3.84
N ALA A 113 7.93 -3.64 2.89
CA ALA A 113 7.11 -4.52 2.08
C ALA A 113 7.26 -4.15 0.60
N TYR A 114 7.02 -5.11 -0.27
CA TYR A 114 7.14 -4.93 -1.72
C TYR A 114 5.80 -5.16 -2.42
N LYS A 115 5.58 -4.41 -3.49
CA LYS A 115 4.37 -4.51 -4.29
C LYS A 115 4.71 -4.33 -5.76
N VAL A 116 4.43 -5.34 -6.57
CA VAL A 116 4.59 -5.25 -8.03
C VAL A 116 3.22 -5.13 -8.67
N LEU A 117 3.05 -4.14 -9.53
CA LEU A 117 1.79 -3.82 -10.20
C LEU A 117 2.02 -3.51 -11.67
N ASP A 118 1.04 -3.85 -12.48
CA ASP A 118 0.92 -3.37 -13.85
C ASP A 118 -0.03 -2.15 -13.86
N LEU A 119 0.56 -0.97 -14.04
CA LEU A 119 -0.15 0.29 -13.97
C LEU A 119 -0.67 0.68 -15.36
N GLU A 120 -1.98 0.89 -15.46
CA GLU A 120 -2.61 1.45 -16.66
C GLU A 120 -2.73 2.98 -16.54
N PRO A 121 -2.75 3.73 -17.65
CA PRO A 121 -2.96 5.18 -17.60
C PRO A 121 -4.22 5.55 -16.80
N GLY A 122 -4.12 6.58 -15.95
CA GLY A 122 -5.23 7.04 -15.11
C GLY A 122 -4.80 7.81 -13.87
N GLU A 123 -5.79 8.15 -13.04
CA GLU A 123 -5.58 8.80 -11.75
C GLU A 123 -5.63 7.77 -10.61
N TYR A 124 -4.71 7.90 -9.67
CA TYR A 124 -4.49 6.95 -8.60
C TYR A 124 -4.50 7.62 -7.23
N ILE A 125 -4.82 6.84 -6.22
CA ILE A 125 -4.78 7.26 -4.81
C ILE A 125 -3.99 6.23 -4.03
N ALA A 126 -3.02 6.70 -3.24
CA ALA A 126 -2.35 5.95 -2.19
C ALA A 126 -3.00 6.32 -0.84
N VAL A 127 -3.35 5.35 -0.02
CA VAL A 127 -4.07 5.59 1.23
C VAL A 127 -3.69 4.55 2.29
N CYS A 128 -3.70 4.98 3.57
CA CYS A 128 -3.52 4.12 4.74
C CYS A 128 -4.78 4.15 5.60
N PHE A 129 -5.41 2.99 5.82
CA PHE A 129 -6.59 2.83 6.67
C PHE A 129 -6.25 2.32 8.08
N ILE A 130 -4.99 2.07 8.39
CA ILE A 130 -4.57 1.63 9.72
C ILE A 130 -5.07 2.61 10.76
N PRO A 131 -5.67 2.13 11.89
CA PRO A 131 -6.10 3.00 12.96
C PRO A 131 -4.91 3.55 13.76
N MET A 132 -5.00 4.81 14.16
CA MET A 132 -4.01 5.47 15.02
C MET A 132 -3.77 4.67 16.30
N GLY A 133 -2.50 4.61 16.72
CA GLY A 133 -2.06 3.89 17.91
C GLY A 133 -1.76 2.41 17.68
N MET A 134 -1.84 1.92 16.45
CA MET A 134 -1.46 0.55 16.10
C MET A 134 0.06 0.46 15.93
N THR A 135 0.76 -0.12 16.90
CA THR A 135 2.23 -0.26 16.89
C THR A 135 2.72 -1.68 16.61
N SER A 136 1.80 -2.65 16.55
CA SER A 136 2.06 -4.05 16.20
C SER A 136 0.81 -4.66 15.58
N ASP A 137 0.95 -5.81 14.98
CA ASP A 137 -0.15 -6.65 14.47
C ASP A 137 -0.66 -7.68 15.50
N ASP A 138 -0.08 -7.66 16.69
CA ASP A 138 -0.49 -8.51 17.80
C ASP A 138 -1.79 -8.00 18.46
N GLY A 139 -2.85 -8.78 18.40
CA GLY A 139 -4.11 -8.50 19.09
C GLY A 139 -5.12 -7.66 18.29
N PRO A 140 -6.18 -7.20 18.93
CA PRO A 140 -7.20 -6.42 18.24
C PRO A 140 -6.69 -5.01 17.90
N PRO A 141 -7.05 -4.47 16.73
CA PRO A 141 -6.66 -3.11 16.38
C PRO A 141 -7.23 -2.09 17.37
N PRO A 142 -6.51 -0.99 17.63
CA PRO A 142 -7.01 0.10 18.47
C PRO A 142 -8.25 0.77 17.85
N GLU A 143 -9.06 1.42 18.69
CA GLU A 143 -10.26 2.16 18.25
C GLU A 143 -9.94 3.59 17.75
N GLY A 144 -8.72 3.85 17.29
CA GLY A 144 -8.31 5.14 16.75
C GLY A 144 -8.93 5.43 15.38
N PRO A 145 -9.01 6.71 14.98
CA PRO A 145 -9.40 7.03 13.60
C PRO A 145 -8.33 6.55 12.63
N PRO A 146 -8.68 6.23 11.36
CA PRO A 146 -7.70 5.78 10.39
C PRO A 146 -6.69 6.87 10.00
N HIS A 147 -5.47 6.48 9.64
CA HIS A 147 -4.35 7.37 9.31
C HIS A 147 -4.69 8.36 8.19
N PHE A 148 -5.51 7.98 7.21
CA PHE A 148 -5.92 8.91 6.15
C PHE A 148 -6.64 10.16 6.70
N THR A 149 -7.31 10.07 7.86
CA THR A 149 -7.97 11.23 8.50
C THR A 149 -6.97 12.25 9.05
N GLN A 150 -5.70 11.86 9.18
CA GLN A 150 -4.60 12.70 9.58
C GLN A 150 -3.75 13.18 8.38
N GLY A 151 -4.15 12.82 7.16
CA GLY A 151 -3.48 13.24 5.94
C GLY A 151 -2.68 12.15 5.23
N MET A 152 -2.70 10.89 5.70
CA MET A 152 -1.98 9.80 5.05
C MET A 152 -2.72 9.31 3.80
N VAL A 153 -2.77 10.20 2.82
CA VAL A 153 -3.36 10.02 1.50
C VAL A 153 -2.58 10.84 0.48
N ALA A 154 -2.36 10.29 -0.70
CA ALA A 154 -1.72 10.99 -1.82
C ALA A 154 -2.39 10.62 -3.14
N GLU A 155 -2.41 11.56 -4.08
CA GLU A 155 -2.89 11.34 -5.44
C GLU A 155 -1.71 11.40 -6.41
N PHE A 156 -1.71 10.54 -7.42
CA PHE A 156 -0.73 10.57 -8.50
C PHE A 156 -1.37 10.16 -9.82
N THR A 157 -0.68 10.42 -10.92
CA THR A 157 -1.13 10.06 -12.27
C THR A 157 -0.22 9.02 -12.89
N VAL A 158 -0.78 8.21 -13.78
CA VAL A 158 -0.05 7.28 -14.64
C VAL A 158 -0.32 7.66 -16.09
N ALA A 159 0.75 7.84 -16.88
CA ALA A 159 0.69 8.27 -18.27
C ALA A 159 1.39 7.30 -19.23
#